data_22c95713fc5f3cf7b42b20ae372f7071
#
_entry.id   22c95713fc5f3cf7b42b20ae372f7071
#
_cell.length_a   1.000
_cell.length_b   1.000
_cell.length_c   1.000
_cell.angle_alpha   90.00
_cell.angle_beta   90.00
_cell.angle_gamma   90.00
#
_symmetry.space_group_name_H-M   'P 1'
#
loop_
_entity.id
_entity.type
_entity.pdbx_description
1 polymer ?
#
loop_
_entity_poly.entity_id
_entity_poly.type
_entity_poly.pdbx_seq_one_letter_code
_entity_poly.pdbx_strand_id
1 'polypeptide(L)'
;IVAGGLTPDELREQIRKIRELQKKHKIRILAGSECDILADGRMDFPDDLLKELDIVLAAVHSRFKQARAEMTGRIVKALENPYVNILVHPTGRLIGERDPYDVDLEQVFAAAKKHGKAIEINASPQRLDLKDVHARRAAELGIPIAISTDTHYLENLDNMSLGIATARRAWITKAQVLNTLPLKKLLAWAEKSRR
;
A
#
# COMPACT_ATOMS: atom_id res chain seq x y z
N ILE A 1 -16.67 1.55 9.81
CA ILE A 1 -15.73 2.43 9.07
C ILE A 1 -14.63 2.81 10.05
N VAL A 2 -13.44 2.27 9.87
CA VAL A 2 -12.25 2.63 10.65
C VAL A 2 -11.60 3.83 9.95
N ALA A 3 -10.98 4.73 10.71
CA ALA A 3 -10.27 5.91 10.19
C ALA A 3 -11.10 6.91 9.33
N GLY A 4 -12.42 6.93 9.46
CA GLY A 4 -13.27 7.89 8.72
C GLY A 4 -13.39 7.61 7.21
N GLY A 5 -13.19 6.34 6.80
CA GLY A 5 -13.24 5.92 5.41
C GLY A 5 -14.62 6.04 4.75
N LEU A 6 -14.66 5.84 3.44
CA LEU A 6 -15.88 5.87 2.63
C LEU A 6 -16.78 4.66 2.91
N THR A 7 -18.08 4.83 2.75
CA THR A 7 -19.01 3.71 2.60
C THR A 7 -18.84 3.05 1.22
N PRO A 8 -19.32 1.81 1.01
CA PRO A 8 -19.29 1.17 -0.31
C PRO A 8 -19.92 2.01 -1.42
N ASP A 9 -21.02 2.68 -1.15
CA ASP A 9 -21.73 3.51 -2.13
C ASP A 9 -20.96 4.78 -2.46
N GLU A 10 -20.36 5.43 -1.46
CA GLU A 10 -19.48 6.59 -1.65
C GLU A 10 -18.23 6.20 -2.45
N LEU A 11 -17.64 5.03 -2.22
CA LEU A 11 -16.49 4.55 -2.98
C LEU A 11 -16.86 4.29 -4.45
N ARG A 12 -18.03 3.67 -4.72
CA ARG A 12 -18.53 3.52 -6.10
C ARG A 12 -18.75 4.86 -6.79
N GLU A 13 -19.33 5.82 -6.08
CA GLU A 13 -19.50 7.17 -6.60
C GLU A 13 -18.16 7.86 -6.88
N GLN A 14 -17.15 7.67 -6.03
CA GLN A 14 -15.79 8.17 -6.26
C GLN A 14 -15.18 7.54 -7.52
N ILE A 15 -15.29 6.22 -7.68
CA ILE A 15 -14.82 5.51 -8.88
C ILE A 15 -15.47 6.11 -10.11
N ARG A 16 -16.79 6.32 -10.11
CA ARG A 16 -17.53 6.93 -11.21
C ARG A 16 -17.00 8.32 -11.54
N LYS A 17 -16.82 9.18 -10.52
CA LYS A 17 -16.26 10.53 -10.70
C LYS A 17 -14.85 10.51 -11.31
N ILE A 18 -13.99 9.59 -10.88
CA ILE A 18 -12.64 9.42 -11.43
C ILE A 18 -12.71 9.02 -12.90
N ARG A 19 -13.60 8.08 -13.27
CA ARG A 19 -13.81 7.68 -14.69
C ARG A 19 -14.32 8.84 -15.55
N GLU A 20 -15.21 9.69 -15.02
CA GLU A 20 -15.66 10.91 -15.72
C GLU A 20 -14.52 11.93 -15.85
N LEU A 21 -13.75 12.15 -14.79
CA LEU A 21 -12.62 13.07 -14.79
C LEU A 21 -11.54 12.65 -15.81
N GLN A 22 -11.29 11.34 -15.93
CA GLN A 22 -10.35 10.79 -16.89
C GLN A 22 -10.64 11.25 -18.34
N LYS A 23 -11.90 11.42 -18.71
CA LYS A 23 -12.28 11.87 -20.06
C LYS A 23 -11.80 13.30 -20.39
N LYS A 24 -11.51 14.08 -19.34
CA LYS A 24 -11.10 15.50 -19.46
C LYS A 24 -9.59 15.71 -19.37
N HIS A 25 -8.83 14.66 -19.00
CA HIS A 25 -7.40 14.77 -18.74
C HIS A 25 -6.58 13.75 -19.53
N LYS A 26 -5.40 14.18 -20.01
CA LYS A 26 -4.45 13.32 -20.75
C LYS A 26 -3.68 12.38 -19.82
N ILE A 27 -3.46 12.80 -18.56
CA ILE A 27 -2.82 11.94 -17.54
C ILE A 27 -3.76 10.79 -17.18
N ARG A 28 -3.23 9.59 -17.02
CA ARG A 28 -4.02 8.45 -16.53
C ARG A 28 -4.27 8.59 -15.04
N ILE A 29 -5.54 8.68 -14.66
CA ILE A 29 -5.98 8.73 -13.27
C ILE A 29 -6.46 7.32 -12.90
N LEU A 30 -5.82 6.71 -11.90
CA LEU A 30 -6.19 5.39 -11.40
C LEU A 30 -7.16 5.55 -10.21
N ALA A 31 -8.27 4.83 -10.25
CA ALA A 31 -9.15 4.72 -9.10
C ALA A 31 -8.54 3.73 -8.10
N GLY A 32 -8.18 4.20 -6.92
CA GLY A 32 -7.63 3.40 -5.83
C GLY A 32 -8.31 3.73 -4.51
N SER A 33 -8.12 2.84 -3.54
CA SER A 33 -8.54 3.07 -2.16
C SER A 33 -7.54 2.44 -1.20
N GLU A 34 -7.29 3.13 -0.11
CA GLU A 34 -6.66 2.55 1.07
C GLU A 34 -7.76 1.88 1.89
N CYS A 35 -7.67 0.56 2.00
CA CYS A 35 -8.68 -0.30 2.59
C CYS A 35 -8.16 -0.92 3.88
N ASP A 36 -9.01 -0.97 4.90
CA ASP A 36 -8.63 -1.52 6.20
C ASP A 36 -8.48 -3.04 6.16
N ILE A 37 -7.38 -3.52 6.72
CA ILE A 37 -7.27 -4.94 7.09
C ILE A 37 -7.98 -5.12 8.43
N LEU A 38 -9.09 -5.86 8.44
CA LEU A 38 -9.85 -6.16 9.65
C LEU A 38 -9.05 -7.06 10.60
N ALA A 39 -9.48 -7.19 11.85
CA ALA A 39 -8.76 -7.95 12.87
C ALA A 39 -8.53 -9.42 12.49
N ASP A 40 -9.38 -9.99 11.67
CA ASP A 40 -9.31 -11.37 11.17
C ASP A 40 -8.62 -11.52 9.81
N GLY A 41 -8.03 -10.43 9.29
CA GLY A 41 -7.29 -10.38 8.03
C GLY A 41 -8.15 -10.23 6.78
N ARG A 42 -9.48 -10.12 6.89
CA ARG A 42 -10.33 -9.72 5.75
C ARG A 42 -10.17 -8.24 5.45
N MET A 43 -10.45 -7.85 4.21
CA MET A 43 -10.58 -6.43 3.85
C MET A 43 -11.93 -5.88 4.32
N ASP A 44 -12.00 -4.60 4.60
CA ASP A 44 -13.23 -3.89 5.01
C ASP A 44 -14.25 -3.71 3.88
N PHE A 45 -13.81 -3.76 2.62
CA PHE A 45 -14.68 -3.78 1.46
C PHE A 45 -14.82 -5.19 0.88
N PRO A 46 -16.00 -5.55 0.33
CA PRO A 46 -16.22 -6.83 -0.32
C PRO A 46 -15.47 -6.93 -1.65
N ASP A 47 -15.14 -8.14 -2.07
CA ASP A 47 -14.31 -8.41 -3.25
C ASP A 47 -14.91 -7.88 -4.56
N ASP A 48 -16.23 -7.83 -4.70
CA ASP A 48 -16.90 -7.26 -5.86
C ASP A 48 -16.59 -5.77 -6.02
N LEU A 49 -16.52 -5.02 -4.91
CA LEU A 49 -16.13 -3.61 -4.91
C LEU A 49 -14.62 -3.43 -5.12
N LEU A 50 -13.79 -4.24 -4.45
CA LEU A 50 -12.35 -4.18 -4.63
C LEU A 50 -11.95 -4.44 -6.10
N LYS A 51 -12.70 -5.28 -6.80
CA LYS A 51 -12.51 -5.57 -8.22
C LYS A 51 -12.73 -4.35 -9.13
N GLU A 52 -13.58 -3.40 -8.73
CA GLU A 52 -13.87 -2.18 -9.50
C GLU A 52 -12.71 -1.17 -9.47
N LEU A 53 -11.81 -1.28 -8.49
CA LEU A 53 -10.64 -0.41 -8.33
C LEU A 53 -9.51 -0.78 -9.29
N ASP A 54 -8.71 0.19 -9.70
CA ASP A 54 -7.47 -0.05 -10.46
C ASP A 54 -6.35 -0.54 -9.55
N ILE A 55 -6.25 -0.01 -8.31
CA ILE A 55 -5.25 -0.37 -7.30
C ILE A 55 -5.93 -0.38 -5.92
N VAL A 56 -5.65 -1.43 -5.14
CA VAL A 56 -6.07 -1.58 -3.76
C VAL A 56 -4.86 -1.54 -2.84
N LEU A 57 -4.88 -0.63 -1.88
CA LEU A 57 -3.89 -0.46 -0.84
C LEU A 57 -4.43 -1.08 0.45
N ALA A 58 -3.71 -2.01 1.05
CA ALA A 58 -4.13 -2.66 2.30
C ALA A 58 -3.38 -2.06 3.49
N ALA A 59 -4.10 -1.64 4.52
CA ALA A 59 -3.58 -0.92 5.68
C ALA A 59 -4.08 -1.47 7.01
N VAL A 60 -3.28 -1.35 8.06
CA VAL A 60 -3.68 -1.62 9.44
C VAL A 60 -3.93 -0.29 10.15
N HIS A 61 -5.20 -0.01 10.53
CA HIS A 61 -5.58 1.21 11.25
C HIS A 61 -6.17 0.95 12.65
N SER A 62 -6.23 -0.30 13.06
CA SER A 62 -6.84 -0.67 14.35
C SER A 62 -6.10 -1.82 15.00
N ARG A 63 -6.35 -2.00 16.32
CA ARG A 63 -5.82 -3.12 17.10
C ARG A 63 -4.30 -3.26 17.03
N PHE A 64 -3.57 -2.16 17.09
CA PHE A 64 -2.10 -2.11 17.00
C PHE A 64 -1.37 -2.91 18.08
N LYS A 65 -2.07 -3.33 19.16
CA LYS A 65 -1.53 -4.12 20.26
C LYS A 65 -1.81 -5.64 20.14
N GLN A 66 -2.24 -6.11 18.97
CA GLN A 66 -2.33 -7.56 18.74
C GLN A 66 -0.96 -8.23 18.94
N ALA A 67 -0.96 -9.47 19.42
CA ALA A 67 0.26 -10.26 19.52
C ALA A 67 0.91 -10.45 18.15
N ARG A 68 2.25 -10.57 18.12
CA ARG A 68 3.03 -10.69 16.88
C ARG A 68 2.49 -11.71 15.89
N ALA A 69 2.16 -12.91 16.38
CA ALA A 69 1.62 -13.97 15.52
C ALA A 69 0.26 -13.61 14.92
N GLU A 70 -0.61 -12.98 15.70
CA GLU A 70 -1.94 -12.54 15.25
C GLU A 70 -1.82 -11.41 14.22
N MET A 71 -1.01 -10.38 14.49
CA MET A 71 -0.78 -9.27 13.57
C MET A 71 -0.16 -9.77 12.26
N THR A 72 0.82 -10.66 12.35
CA THR A 72 1.45 -11.27 11.17
C THR A 72 0.44 -12.07 10.36
N GLY A 73 -0.32 -12.96 11.00
CA GLY A 73 -1.35 -13.77 10.33
C GLY A 73 -2.45 -12.91 9.68
N ARG A 74 -2.87 -11.83 10.36
CA ARG A 74 -3.80 -10.82 9.84
C ARG A 74 -3.31 -10.21 8.53
N ILE A 75 -2.06 -9.74 8.49
CA ILE A 75 -1.49 -9.10 7.30
C ILE A 75 -1.25 -10.13 6.19
N VAL A 76 -0.70 -11.30 6.51
CA VAL A 76 -0.50 -12.39 5.54
C VAL A 76 -1.81 -12.75 4.85
N LYS A 77 -2.89 -12.92 5.62
CA LYS A 77 -4.21 -13.24 5.07
C LYS A 77 -4.75 -12.15 4.16
N ALA A 78 -4.53 -10.87 4.48
CA ALA A 78 -4.91 -9.76 3.59
C ALA A 78 -4.12 -9.79 2.27
N LEU A 79 -2.82 -10.14 2.32
CA LEU A 79 -1.99 -10.28 1.12
C LEU A 79 -2.38 -11.48 0.24
N GLU A 80 -3.08 -12.48 0.78
CA GLU A 80 -3.66 -13.60 0.02
C GLU A 80 -4.88 -13.16 -0.80
N ASN A 81 -5.53 -12.05 -0.43
CA ASN A 81 -6.66 -11.53 -1.19
C ASN A 81 -6.19 -11.13 -2.60
N PRO A 82 -6.81 -11.67 -3.68
CA PRO A 82 -6.36 -11.44 -5.04
C PRO A 82 -6.45 -9.96 -5.46
N TYR A 83 -7.35 -9.19 -4.88
CA TYR A 83 -7.56 -7.78 -5.27
C TYR A 83 -6.60 -6.81 -4.59
N VAL A 84 -5.97 -7.17 -3.48
CA VAL A 84 -4.94 -6.36 -2.83
C VAL A 84 -3.71 -6.27 -3.74
N ASN A 85 -3.17 -5.07 -3.92
CA ASN A 85 -1.97 -4.82 -4.72
C ASN A 85 -0.76 -4.44 -3.86
N ILE A 86 -0.94 -3.58 -2.87
CA ILE A 86 0.15 -2.97 -2.09
C ILE A 86 -0.20 -3.03 -0.60
N LEU A 87 0.76 -3.44 0.22
CA LEU A 87 0.70 -3.25 1.67
C LEU A 87 1.30 -1.88 2.00
N VAL A 88 0.51 -0.98 2.59
CA VAL A 88 0.95 0.39 2.90
C VAL A 88 1.32 0.56 4.36
N HIS A 89 2.24 1.49 4.65
CA HIS A 89 2.85 1.75 5.98
C HIS A 89 2.93 0.49 6.86
N PRO A 90 3.74 -0.50 6.45
CA PRO A 90 3.67 -1.89 6.89
C PRO A 90 3.99 -2.14 8.36
N THR A 91 4.52 -1.16 9.07
CA THR A 91 4.80 -1.27 10.52
C THR A 91 3.86 -0.40 11.36
N GLY A 92 3.08 0.46 10.72
CA GLY A 92 2.13 1.36 11.37
C GLY A 92 2.76 2.37 12.32
N ARG A 93 4.09 2.58 12.26
CA ARG A 93 4.77 3.56 13.12
C ARG A 93 4.34 4.99 12.81
N LEU A 94 4.37 5.82 13.85
CA LEU A 94 4.34 7.28 13.75
C LEU A 94 5.54 7.82 14.56
N ILE A 95 6.48 8.45 13.88
CA ILE A 95 7.74 8.91 14.48
C ILE A 95 7.45 9.92 15.59
N GLY A 96 7.92 9.62 16.79
CA GLY A 96 7.67 10.45 17.98
C GLY A 96 6.32 10.25 18.68
N GLU A 97 5.40 9.46 18.09
CA GLU A 97 4.03 9.28 18.62
C GLU A 97 3.66 7.83 18.90
N ARG A 98 4.03 6.92 17.98
CA ARG A 98 3.67 5.50 18.09
C ARG A 98 4.77 4.60 17.54
N ASP A 99 5.20 3.66 18.34
CA ASP A 99 6.12 2.62 17.93
C ASP A 99 5.49 1.69 16.87
N PRO A 100 6.31 1.01 16.05
CA PRO A 100 5.83 -0.06 15.20
C PRO A 100 5.05 -1.10 15.98
N TYR A 101 3.95 -1.63 15.43
CA TYR A 101 3.32 -2.80 16.00
C TYR A 101 4.22 -4.04 15.83
N ASP A 102 4.03 -5.02 16.72
CA ASP A 102 4.82 -6.26 16.68
C ASP A 102 4.36 -7.13 15.52
N VAL A 103 5.25 -7.35 14.54
CA VAL A 103 4.99 -8.10 13.33
C VAL A 103 6.24 -8.83 12.85
N ASP A 104 6.05 -10.02 12.28
CA ASP A 104 7.12 -10.75 11.59
C ASP A 104 7.21 -10.31 10.13
N LEU A 105 8.08 -9.32 9.85
CA LEU A 105 8.25 -8.80 8.50
C LEU A 105 8.78 -9.85 7.51
N GLU A 106 9.54 -10.85 7.92
CA GLU A 106 10.02 -11.89 7.01
C GLU A 106 8.86 -12.76 6.50
N GLN A 107 7.89 -13.09 7.37
CA GLN A 107 6.68 -13.79 6.94
C GLN A 107 5.80 -12.93 6.04
N VAL A 108 5.65 -11.64 6.36
CA VAL A 108 4.92 -10.67 5.51
C VAL A 108 5.59 -10.55 4.14
N PHE A 109 6.91 -10.44 4.09
CA PHE A 109 7.67 -10.37 2.84
C PHE A 109 7.54 -11.66 2.03
N ALA A 110 7.60 -12.83 2.68
CA ALA A 110 7.37 -14.10 2.01
C ALA A 110 5.99 -14.17 1.35
N ALA A 111 4.95 -13.72 2.06
CA ALA A 111 3.59 -13.65 1.53
C ALA A 111 3.48 -12.64 0.37
N ALA A 112 4.01 -11.43 0.53
CA ALA A 112 4.00 -10.41 -0.53
C ALA A 112 4.67 -10.93 -1.81
N LYS A 113 5.84 -11.57 -1.69
CA LYS A 113 6.55 -12.19 -2.82
C LYS A 113 5.73 -13.30 -3.45
N LYS A 114 5.18 -14.21 -2.65
CA LYS A 114 4.38 -15.35 -3.12
C LYS A 114 3.17 -14.90 -3.94
N HIS A 115 2.50 -13.85 -3.48
CA HIS A 115 1.26 -13.35 -4.10
C HIS A 115 1.50 -12.17 -5.07
N GLY A 116 2.76 -11.82 -5.37
CA GLY A 116 3.12 -10.75 -6.32
C GLY A 116 2.72 -9.35 -5.88
N LYS A 117 2.58 -9.13 -4.56
CA LYS A 117 2.20 -7.85 -3.98
C LYS A 117 3.41 -6.94 -3.82
N ALA A 118 3.18 -5.64 -3.83
CA ALA A 118 4.20 -4.65 -3.50
C ALA A 118 4.13 -4.22 -2.03
N ILE A 119 5.21 -3.61 -1.57
CA ILE A 119 5.28 -3.00 -0.23
C ILE A 119 5.65 -1.54 -0.36
N GLU A 120 5.04 -0.70 0.47
CA GLU A 120 5.20 0.73 0.43
C GLU A 120 6.45 1.21 1.19
N ILE A 121 7.06 2.28 0.68
CA ILE A 121 7.76 3.30 1.45
C ILE A 121 6.84 4.52 1.51
N ASN A 122 6.14 4.68 2.62
CA ASN A 122 5.35 5.87 2.89
C ASN A 122 6.27 7.06 3.15
N ALA A 123 6.15 8.10 2.36
CA ALA A 123 7.04 9.26 2.38
C ALA A 123 6.59 10.36 3.37
N SER A 124 5.45 10.17 4.07
CA SER A 124 5.06 11.11 5.13
C SER A 124 6.18 11.24 6.15
N PRO A 125 6.59 12.46 6.53
CA PRO A 125 7.67 12.68 7.51
C PRO A 125 7.36 12.08 8.88
N GLN A 126 6.07 11.91 9.21
CA GLN A 126 5.63 11.24 10.43
C GLN A 126 5.77 9.71 10.36
N ARG A 127 5.90 9.13 9.17
CA ARG A 127 5.95 7.68 8.99
C ARG A 127 7.32 7.19 8.53
N LEU A 128 7.75 7.57 7.31
CA LEU A 128 8.91 7.00 6.60
C LEU A 128 8.92 5.46 6.72
N ASP A 129 7.78 4.84 6.41
CA ASP A 129 7.48 3.43 6.65
C ASP A 129 7.21 2.69 5.32
N LEU A 130 8.00 1.73 4.93
CA LEU A 130 9.09 1.06 5.64
C LEU A 130 10.31 1.99 5.83
N LYS A 131 11.00 1.80 6.95
CA LYS A 131 12.34 2.35 7.10
C LYS A 131 13.34 1.66 6.17
N ASP A 132 14.46 2.32 5.91
CA ASP A 132 15.50 1.92 4.94
C ASP A 132 15.97 0.46 5.08
N VAL A 133 16.26 -0.02 6.29
CA VAL A 133 16.75 -1.39 6.51
C VAL A 133 15.72 -2.46 6.11
N HIS A 134 14.44 -2.22 6.38
CA HIS A 134 13.38 -3.16 6.01
C HIS A 134 13.02 -3.06 4.53
N ALA A 135 13.03 -1.85 3.97
CA ALA A 135 12.81 -1.62 2.54
C ALA A 135 13.92 -2.29 1.72
N ARG A 136 15.19 -2.20 2.17
CA ARG A 136 16.32 -2.93 1.58
C ARG A 136 16.05 -4.43 1.56
N ARG A 137 15.66 -5.01 2.70
CA ARG A 137 15.38 -6.43 2.81
C ARG A 137 14.27 -6.88 1.86
N ALA A 138 13.17 -6.12 1.77
CA ALA A 138 12.09 -6.39 0.82
C ALA A 138 12.58 -6.37 -0.63
N ALA A 139 13.38 -5.38 -0.99
CA ALA A 139 13.95 -5.23 -2.34
C ALA A 139 14.95 -6.36 -2.69
N GLU A 140 15.78 -6.80 -1.73
CA GLU A 140 16.69 -7.96 -1.88
C GLU A 140 15.93 -9.26 -2.14
N LEU A 141 14.74 -9.41 -1.57
CA LEU A 141 13.84 -10.53 -1.83
C LEU A 141 13.13 -10.45 -3.19
N GLY A 142 13.31 -9.34 -3.93
CA GLY A 142 12.69 -9.11 -5.23
C GLY A 142 11.24 -8.64 -5.14
N ILE A 143 10.80 -8.12 -4.00
CA ILE A 143 9.47 -7.54 -3.83
C ILE A 143 9.47 -6.14 -4.43
N PRO A 144 8.49 -5.79 -5.30
CA PRO A 144 8.37 -4.43 -5.82
C PRO A 144 8.11 -3.41 -4.70
N ILE A 145 8.74 -2.25 -4.81
CA ILE A 145 8.57 -1.16 -3.85
C ILE A 145 7.70 -0.06 -4.48
N ALA A 146 6.65 0.35 -3.78
CA ALA A 146 5.88 1.54 -4.09
C ALA A 146 6.32 2.70 -3.19
N ILE A 147 6.52 3.89 -3.74
CA ILE A 147 6.79 5.10 -2.95
C ILE A 147 5.54 5.97 -3.02
N SER A 148 4.92 6.24 -1.87
CA SER A 148 3.69 7.03 -1.77
C SER A 148 3.87 8.18 -0.79
N THR A 149 3.21 9.29 -1.05
CA THR A 149 3.29 10.49 -0.23
C THR A 149 2.25 10.55 0.87
N ASP A 150 1.24 9.66 0.83
CA ASP A 150 0.11 9.68 1.77
C ASP A 150 -0.57 11.06 1.80
N THR A 151 -0.80 11.61 0.59
CA THR A 151 -1.21 12.99 0.37
C THR A 151 -2.65 13.22 0.79
N HIS A 152 -2.84 14.09 1.78
CA HIS A 152 -4.13 14.61 2.23
C HIS A 152 -4.29 16.10 1.88
N TYR A 153 -3.18 16.81 1.65
CA TYR A 153 -3.11 18.21 1.23
C TYR A 153 -2.10 18.33 0.10
N LEU A 154 -2.25 19.31 -0.78
CA LEU A 154 -1.39 19.47 -1.98
C LEU A 154 0.10 19.53 -1.64
N GLU A 155 0.45 20.16 -0.53
CA GLU A 155 1.82 20.31 -0.05
C GLU A 155 2.47 18.97 0.29
N ASN A 156 1.67 17.95 0.63
CA ASN A 156 2.20 16.60 0.93
C ASN A 156 2.81 15.92 -0.30
N LEU A 157 2.51 16.38 -1.52
CA LEU A 157 3.16 15.86 -2.74
C LEU A 157 4.68 16.04 -2.71
N ASP A 158 5.19 17.10 -2.07
CA ASP A 158 6.61 17.39 -1.93
C ASP A 158 7.35 16.36 -1.06
N ASN A 159 6.61 15.62 -0.22
CA ASN A 159 7.15 14.53 0.59
C ASN A 159 7.76 13.40 -0.26
N MET A 160 7.46 13.33 -1.55
CA MET A 160 8.09 12.34 -2.45
C MET A 160 9.61 12.33 -2.33
N SER A 161 10.22 13.49 -2.11
CA SER A 161 11.67 13.63 -1.89
C SER A 161 12.18 12.81 -0.69
N LEU A 162 11.41 12.72 0.39
CA LEU A 162 11.73 11.95 1.60
C LEU A 162 11.63 10.43 1.32
N GLY A 163 10.61 10.01 0.57
CA GLY A 163 10.46 8.62 0.16
C GLY A 163 11.62 8.18 -0.75
N ILE A 164 12.02 9.03 -1.70
CA ILE A 164 13.18 8.78 -2.56
C ILE A 164 14.47 8.72 -1.73
N ALA A 165 14.66 9.62 -0.77
CA ALA A 165 15.82 9.60 0.13
C ALA A 165 15.87 8.29 0.95
N THR A 166 14.72 7.83 1.47
CA THR A 166 14.60 6.55 2.19
C THR A 166 14.96 5.37 1.28
N ALA A 167 14.44 5.34 0.05
CA ALA A 167 14.76 4.30 -0.93
C ALA A 167 16.26 4.30 -1.30
N ARG A 168 16.88 5.47 -1.46
CA ARG A 168 18.33 5.59 -1.72
C ARG A 168 19.18 5.08 -0.55
N ARG A 169 18.79 5.38 0.68
CA ARG A 169 19.45 4.83 1.89
C ARG A 169 19.30 3.31 1.96
N ALA A 170 18.21 2.77 1.45
CA ALA A 170 17.96 1.33 1.33
C ALA A 170 18.70 0.67 0.15
N TRP A 171 19.47 1.43 -0.65
CA TRP A 171 20.16 0.96 -1.85
C TRP A 171 19.22 0.43 -2.94
N ILE A 172 17.96 0.87 -2.89
CA ILE A 172 16.94 0.49 -3.87
C ILE A 172 17.21 1.21 -5.18
N THR A 173 17.23 0.44 -6.26
CA THR A 173 17.44 0.95 -7.62
C THR A 173 16.12 1.27 -8.31
N LYS A 174 16.18 2.06 -9.37
CA LYS A 174 15.02 2.39 -10.20
C LYS A 174 14.24 1.14 -10.65
N ALA A 175 14.92 0.05 -10.96
CA ALA A 175 14.29 -1.18 -11.45
C ALA A 175 13.37 -1.87 -10.42
N GLN A 176 13.54 -1.56 -9.13
CA GLN A 176 12.79 -2.15 -8.02
C GLN A 176 11.59 -1.29 -7.59
N VAL A 177 11.45 -0.08 -8.18
CA VAL A 177 10.40 0.89 -7.78
C VAL A 177 9.28 0.92 -8.80
N LEU A 178 8.05 0.62 -8.39
CA LEU A 178 6.85 0.61 -9.24
C LEU A 178 6.59 1.96 -9.91
N ASN A 179 6.80 3.05 -9.19
CA ASN A 179 6.57 4.42 -9.69
C ASN A 179 7.39 4.76 -10.94
N THR A 180 8.44 4.00 -11.23
CA THR A 180 9.30 4.24 -12.39
C THR A 180 8.89 3.43 -13.61
N LEU A 181 7.91 2.56 -13.49
CA LEU A 181 7.40 1.76 -14.59
C LEU A 181 6.62 2.62 -15.59
N PRO A 182 6.78 2.38 -16.90
CA PRO A 182 5.83 2.91 -17.86
C PRO A 182 4.40 2.46 -17.55
N LEU A 183 3.41 3.32 -17.80
CA LEU A 183 1.99 3.08 -17.47
C LEU A 183 1.52 1.67 -17.87
N LYS A 184 1.81 1.24 -19.10
CA LYS A 184 1.41 -0.10 -19.58
C LYS A 184 1.95 -1.23 -18.71
N LYS A 185 3.20 -1.11 -18.23
CA LYS A 185 3.83 -2.11 -17.35
C LYS A 185 3.25 -2.06 -15.94
N LEU A 186 2.97 -0.86 -15.42
CA LEU A 186 2.32 -0.69 -14.11
C LEU A 186 0.92 -1.32 -14.10
N LEU A 187 0.10 -1.05 -15.11
CA LEU A 187 -1.23 -1.63 -15.23
C LEU A 187 -1.20 -3.15 -15.38
N ALA A 188 -0.28 -3.68 -16.19
CA ALA A 188 -0.09 -5.12 -16.34
C ALA A 188 0.36 -5.79 -15.03
N TRP A 189 1.22 -5.12 -14.25
CA TRP A 189 1.60 -5.59 -12.91
C TRP A 189 0.40 -5.60 -11.96
N ALA A 190 -0.37 -4.51 -11.91
CA ALA A 190 -1.54 -4.39 -11.04
C ALA A 190 -2.59 -5.48 -11.34
N GLU A 191 -2.81 -5.78 -12.62
CA GLU A 191 -3.69 -6.87 -13.05
C GLU A 191 -3.13 -8.26 -12.72
N LYS A 192 -1.81 -8.47 -12.93
CA LYS A 192 -1.15 -9.75 -12.63
C LYS A 192 -1.14 -10.05 -11.13
N SER A 193 -0.95 -9.04 -10.28
CA SER A 193 -0.94 -9.19 -8.83
C SER A 193 -2.32 -9.59 -8.27
N ARG A 194 -3.36 -9.60 -9.10
CA ARG A 194 -4.74 -10.01 -8.78
C ARG A 194 -5.07 -11.47 -9.13
N ARG A 195 -4.08 -12.25 -9.54
CA ARG A 195 -4.19 -13.68 -9.86
C ARG A 195 -3.51 -14.51 -8.77
#